data_3db9140a2d5f220f3d26deaa47f2ae89
#
_entry.id   3db9140a2d5f220f3d26deaa47f2ae89
#
_cell.length_a   1.000
_cell.length_b   1.000
_cell.length_c   1.000
_cell.angle_alpha   90.00
_cell.angle_beta   90.00
_cell.angle_gamma   90.00
#
_symmetry.space_group_name_H-M   'P 1'
#
loop_
_entity.id
_entity.type
_entity.pdbx_description
1 polymer ?
#
loop_
_entity_poly.entity_id
_entity_poly.type
_entity_poly.pdbx_seq_one_letter_code
_entity_poly.pdbx_strand_id
1 'polypeptide(L)' 'MQLDKNFVLDELRKHANDAQVQKAIQELPEKIDHEQHADELKKFGIDPGQLAQKAALLA' A
#
# COMPACT_ATOMS: atom_id res chain seq x y z
N MET A 1 8.75 -3.80 -8.07
CA MET A 1 7.49 -4.54 -8.25
C MET A 1 6.32 -3.58 -8.17
N GLN A 2 5.44 -3.61 -9.14
CA GLN A 2 4.25 -2.76 -9.15
C GLN A 2 3.08 -3.51 -8.53
N LEU A 3 2.35 -2.81 -7.69
CA LEU A 3 1.21 -3.36 -6.97
C LEU A 3 -0.06 -2.58 -7.33
N ASP A 4 -1.19 -3.28 -7.34
CA ASP A 4 -2.46 -2.61 -7.52
C ASP A 4 -2.81 -1.78 -6.30
N LYS A 5 -3.39 -0.62 -6.53
CA LYS A 5 -3.87 0.25 -5.46
C LYS A 5 -4.82 -0.49 -4.53
N ASN A 6 -5.70 -1.32 -5.09
CA ASN A 6 -6.66 -2.07 -4.28
C ASN A 6 -5.97 -3.03 -3.31
N PHE A 7 -4.88 -3.64 -3.74
CA PHE A 7 -4.10 -4.52 -2.86
C PHE A 7 -3.55 -3.75 -1.67
N VAL A 8 -2.98 -2.57 -1.94
CA VAL A 8 -2.43 -1.72 -0.89
C VAL A 8 -3.53 -1.24 0.04
N LEU A 9 -4.68 -0.85 -0.50
CA LEU A 9 -5.80 -0.39 0.32
C LEU A 9 -6.35 -1.50 1.21
N ASP A 10 -6.39 -2.73 0.73
CA ASP A 10 -6.83 -3.86 1.54
C ASP A 10 -5.90 -4.07 2.74
N GLU A 11 -4.60 -3.97 2.52
CA GLU A 11 -3.63 -4.06 3.61
C GLU A 11 -3.82 -2.91 4.59
N LEU A 12 -4.02 -1.70 4.08
CA LEU A 12 -4.19 -0.52 4.91
C LEU A 12 -5.42 -0.64 5.79
N ARG A 13 -6.51 -1.19 5.24
CA ARG A 13 -7.75 -1.37 6.00
C ARG A 13 -7.58 -2.28 7.21
N LYS A 14 -6.63 -3.20 7.15
CA LYS A 14 -6.35 -4.09 8.27
C LYS A 14 -5.61 -3.41 9.41
N HIS A 15 -4.89 -2.33 9.12
CA HIS A 15 -3.96 -1.72 10.08
C HIS A 15 -4.26 -0.26 10.40
N ALA A 16 -5.12 0.39 9.63
CA ALA A 16 -5.36 1.83 9.76
C ALA A 16 -6.84 2.13 9.87
N ASN A 17 -7.15 3.36 10.30
CA ASN A 17 -8.53 3.81 10.41
C ASN A 17 -9.06 4.30 9.05
N ASP A 18 -10.37 4.55 8.99
CA ASP A 18 -11.02 4.97 7.75
C ASP A 18 -10.47 6.28 7.20
N ALA A 19 -10.09 7.21 8.08
CA ALA A 19 -9.54 8.48 7.64
C ALA A 19 -8.25 8.31 6.85
N GLN A 20 -7.38 7.41 7.32
CA GLN A 20 -6.14 7.11 6.62
C GLN A 20 -6.39 6.39 5.30
N VAL A 21 -7.36 5.48 5.28
CA VAL A 21 -7.73 4.77 4.06
C VAL A 21 -8.24 5.76 3.01
N GLN A 22 -9.10 6.67 3.39
CA GLN A 22 -9.62 7.69 2.48
C GLN A 22 -8.51 8.59 1.95
N LYS A 23 -7.59 8.96 2.81
CA LYS A 23 -6.45 9.76 2.40
C LYS A 23 -5.58 9.01 1.39
N ALA A 24 -5.35 7.73 1.62
CA ALA A 24 -4.59 6.91 0.70
C ALA A 24 -5.27 6.77 -0.66
N ILE A 25 -6.59 6.62 -0.66
CA ILE A 25 -7.35 6.55 -1.91
C ILE A 25 -7.10 7.78 -2.77
N GLN A 26 -7.03 8.96 -2.13
CA GLN A 26 -6.83 10.22 -2.86
C GLN A 26 -5.38 10.45 -3.25
N GLU A 27 -4.43 10.03 -2.43
CA GLU A 27 -3.01 10.35 -2.64
C GLU A 27 -2.26 9.31 -3.47
N LEU A 28 -2.65 8.04 -3.40
CA LEU A 28 -1.90 6.98 -4.07
C LEU A 28 -2.33 6.82 -5.52
N PRO A 29 -1.37 6.55 -6.43
CA PRO A 29 -1.71 6.25 -7.84
C PRO A 29 -2.33 4.87 -7.98
N GLU A 30 -2.87 4.56 -9.17
CA GLU A 30 -3.47 3.26 -9.43
C GLU A 30 -2.47 2.12 -9.38
N LYS A 31 -1.25 2.37 -9.82
CA LYS A 31 -0.15 1.41 -9.76
C LYS A 31 0.89 1.93 -8.79
N ILE A 32 1.21 1.13 -7.81
CA ILE A 32 2.14 1.52 -6.76
C ILE A 32 3.38 0.66 -6.84
N ASP A 33 4.54 1.31 -7.02
CA ASP A 33 5.82 0.61 -6.98
C ASP A 33 6.32 0.64 -5.55
N HIS A 34 6.54 -0.53 -4.96
CA HIS A 34 6.91 -0.60 -3.54
C HIS A 34 8.25 0.08 -3.25
N GLU A 35 9.10 0.25 -4.26
CA GLU A 35 10.38 0.94 -4.08
C GLU A 35 10.23 2.45 -4.26
N GLN A 36 9.54 2.87 -5.33
CA GLN A 36 9.37 4.30 -5.61
C GLN A 36 8.45 4.98 -4.61
N HIS A 37 7.45 4.26 -4.14
CA HIS A 37 6.46 4.81 -3.21
C HIS A 37 6.69 4.35 -1.77
N ALA A 38 7.91 3.89 -1.46
CA ALA A 38 8.23 3.38 -0.13
C ALA A 38 7.95 4.40 0.97
N ASP A 39 8.33 5.66 0.74
CA ASP A 39 8.12 6.71 1.73
C ASP A 39 6.64 6.93 2.00
N GLU A 40 5.81 6.92 0.96
CA GLU A 40 4.38 7.09 1.12
C GLU A 40 3.75 5.92 1.85
N LEU A 41 4.18 4.70 1.54
CA LEU A 41 3.69 3.52 2.22
C LEU A 41 4.03 3.55 3.70
N LYS A 42 5.26 3.95 4.03
CA LYS A 42 5.68 4.09 5.42
C LYS A 42 4.88 5.16 6.15
N LYS A 43 4.55 6.23 5.44
CA LYS A 43 3.75 7.32 6.00
C LYS A 43 2.38 6.83 6.45
N PHE A 44 1.81 5.86 5.74
CA PHE A 44 0.54 5.25 6.11
C PHE A 44 0.68 4.05 7.04
N GLY A 45 1.89 3.74 7.48
CA GLY A 45 2.11 2.64 8.40
C GLY A 45 2.28 1.28 7.74
N ILE A 46 2.56 1.25 6.44
CA ILE A 46 2.77 0.01 5.71
C ILE A 46 4.27 -0.19 5.45
N ASP A 47 4.77 -1.39 5.72
CA ASP A 47 6.14 -1.77 5.38
C ASP A 47 6.19 -2.19 3.92
N PRO A 48 6.91 -1.44 3.05
CA PRO A 48 6.96 -1.77 1.63
C PRO A 48 7.53 -3.16 1.35
N GLY A 49 8.51 -3.59 2.13
CA GLY A 49 9.10 -4.91 1.97
C GLY A 49 8.12 -6.03 2.25
N GLN A 50 7.35 -5.90 3.33
CA GLN A 50 6.33 -6.89 3.68
C GLN A 50 5.20 -6.91 2.66
N LEU A 51 4.82 -5.74 2.17
CA LEU A 51 3.78 -5.64 1.16
C LEU A 51 4.18 -6.36 -0.12
N ALA A 52 5.40 -6.15 -0.58
CA ALA A 52 5.93 -6.81 -1.76
C ALA A 52 6.00 -8.33 -1.56
N GLN A 53 6.39 -8.76 -0.36
CA GLN A 53 6.48 -10.17 -0.02
C GLN A 53 5.11 -10.84 -0.09
N LYS A 54 4.08 -10.20 0.44
CA LYS A 54 2.72 -10.71 0.37
C LYS A 54 2.23 -10.81 -1.05
N ALA A 55 2.53 -9.81 -1.87
CA ALA A 55 2.13 -9.81 -3.27
C ALA A 55 2.79 -10.97 -4.02
N ALA A 56 4.04 -11.25 -3.72
CA ALA A 56 4.76 -12.37 -4.34
C ALA A 56 4.13 -13.71 -3.97
N LEU A 57 3.63 -13.84 -2.74
CA LEU A 57 2.99 -15.07 -2.30
C LEU A 57 1.63 -15.28 -2.97
N LEU A 58 0.96 -14.20 -3.36
CA LEU A 58 -0.34 -14.28 -4.02
C LEU A 58 -0.22 -14.48 -5.54
N ALA A 59 0.93 -14.18 -6.08
CA ALA A 59 1.18 -14.38 -7.51
C ALA A 59 1.48 -15.87 -7.82
#